data_a9463bed3eb483abc0eb2de77c5360af
#
_entry.id   a9463bed3eb483abc0eb2de77c5360af
#
_cell.length_a   1.000
_cell.length_b   1.000
_cell.length_c   1.000
_cell.angle_alpha   90.00
_cell.angle_beta   90.00
_cell.angle_gamma   90.00
#
_symmetry.space_group_name_H-M   'P 1'
#
loop_
_entity.id
_entity.type
_entity.pdbx_description
1 polymer ?
#
loop_
_entity_poly.entity_id
_entity_poly.type
_entity_poly.pdbx_seq_one_letter_code
_entity_poly.pdbx_strand_id
1 'polypeptide(L)'
;MSKLSAAAGEPHNQMEYPMRAALRLAALTLCLTVFAADIAGAQGQPPQPPPQGGPPPQHRGDTYPPDEIIREGHRFFGTVSRGLAQVVEKAISHWGEPNGYILGQEGSGAFVVGLRYGDGKLYTRNAGDRRVFWEGPSVGFDTGGEGARTMMLVYNLPSTDAIYQRFAGVDGSAYFIGGFGMTALTANNIVLVPIRSGVGLRLGANIGYLKFTPRATWNPF
;
A
#
# COMPACT_ATOMS: atom_id res chain seq x y z
N MET A 1 -44.89 -13.18 58.72
CA MET A 1 -46.12 -13.52 57.98
C MET A 1 -45.69 -13.61 56.52
N SER A 2 -45.37 -14.85 56.02
CA SER A 2 -46.28 -15.73 55.26
C SER A 2 -46.66 -15.09 53.88
N LYS A 3 -46.30 -15.62 52.76
CA LYS A 3 -46.55 -16.91 52.08
C LYS A 3 -45.71 -17.02 50.81
N LEU A 4 -45.05 -18.07 50.58
CA LEU A 4 -45.10 -19.11 49.57
C LEU A 4 -46.14 -18.97 48.44
N SER A 5 -45.70 -19.19 47.17
CA SER A 5 -46.36 -20.01 46.15
C SER A 5 -45.43 -20.06 44.92
N ALA A 6 -44.81 -21.11 44.61
CA ALA A 6 -45.23 -22.35 43.92
C ALA A 6 -45.04 -22.27 42.40
N ALA A 7 -44.24 -23.16 41.97
CA ALA A 7 -43.78 -23.59 40.64
C ALA A 7 -44.90 -23.88 39.64
N ALA A 8 -44.63 -23.69 38.37
CA ALA A 8 -45.17 -24.49 37.30
C ALA A 8 -44.11 -24.68 36.21
N GLY A 9 -43.61 -25.91 36.07
CA GLY A 9 -42.72 -26.32 35.02
C GLY A 9 -43.55 -26.57 33.75
N GLU A 10 -43.00 -26.14 32.62
CA GLU A 10 -43.53 -26.54 31.33
C GLU A 10 -42.73 -27.70 30.76
N PRO A 11 -43.37 -28.66 30.10
CA PRO A 11 -42.68 -29.83 29.55
C PRO A 11 -41.96 -29.49 28.23
N HIS A 12 -40.68 -29.77 28.21
CA HIS A 12 -39.82 -29.67 27.03
C HIS A 12 -40.25 -30.72 26.00
N ASN A 13 -40.77 -30.29 24.87
CA ASN A 13 -41.17 -31.14 23.73
C ASN A 13 -39.95 -31.66 23.00
N GLN A 14 -39.53 -32.90 23.32
CA GLN A 14 -38.42 -33.66 22.76
C GLN A 14 -38.84 -34.39 21.47
N MET A 15 -39.33 -33.75 20.43
CA MET A 15 -39.78 -34.49 19.26
C MET A 15 -39.44 -33.90 17.89
N GLU A 16 -38.35 -33.12 17.78
CA GLU A 16 -37.95 -32.57 16.47
C GLU A 16 -36.60 -33.05 15.87
N TYR A 17 -35.95 -34.01 16.52
CA TYR A 17 -34.58 -34.41 16.09
C TYR A 17 -34.51 -35.50 14.99
N PRO A 18 -35.47 -36.41 14.74
CA PRO A 18 -35.26 -37.45 13.76
C PRO A 18 -35.40 -37.00 12.30
N MET A 19 -36.15 -35.92 12.02
CA MET A 19 -36.40 -35.50 10.62
C MET A 19 -35.26 -34.73 9.97
N ARG A 20 -34.46 -34.01 10.79
CA ARG A 20 -33.29 -33.28 10.28
C ARG A 20 -32.06 -34.18 10.03
N ALA A 21 -31.97 -35.30 10.74
CA ALA A 21 -30.92 -36.29 10.50
C ALA A 21 -31.15 -37.10 9.22
N ALA A 22 -32.38 -37.43 8.90
CA ALA A 22 -32.73 -38.13 7.67
C ALA A 22 -32.50 -37.28 6.40
N LEU A 23 -32.76 -36.00 6.46
CA LEU A 23 -32.53 -35.08 5.33
C LEU A 23 -31.02 -34.84 5.04
N ARG A 24 -30.17 -34.91 6.05
CA ARG A 24 -28.73 -34.78 5.89
C ARG A 24 -28.07 -36.04 5.31
N LEU A 25 -28.61 -37.23 5.61
CA LEU A 25 -28.10 -38.46 5.02
C LEU A 25 -28.48 -38.60 3.54
N ALA A 26 -29.67 -38.13 3.13
CA ALA A 26 -30.12 -38.16 1.73
C ALA A 26 -29.32 -37.17 0.85
N ALA A 27 -28.88 -36.04 1.40
CA ALA A 27 -28.05 -35.08 0.67
C ALA A 27 -26.60 -35.58 0.49
N LEU A 28 -26.07 -36.37 1.43
CA LEU A 28 -24.71 -36.91 1.33
C LEU A 28 -24.60 -38.05 0.32
N THR A 29 -25.70 -38.86 0.14
CA THR A 29 -25.71 -39.97 -0.84
C THR A 29 -25.87 -39.47 -2.27
N LEU A 30 -26.53 -38.33 -2.48
CA LEU A 30 -26.72 -37.75 -3.82
C LEU A 30 -25.44 -37.08 -4.34
N CYS A 31 -24.57 -36.55 -3.47
CA CYS A 31 -23.29 -35.98 -3.89
C CYS A 31 -22.22 -37.04 -4.26
N LEU A 32 -22.37 -38.30 -3.82
CA LEU A 32 -21.37 -39.33 -4.13
C LEU A 32 -21.60 -40.02 -5.47
N THR A 33 -22.78 -39.90 -6.08
CA THR A 33 -23.10 -40.56 -7.36
C THR A 33 -22.81 -39.72 -8.59
N VAL A 34 -22.49 -38.44 -8.45
CA VAL A 34 -22.15 -37.56 -9.59
C VAL A 34 -20.66 -37.49 -9.86
N PHE A 35 -19.81 -38.02 -8.96
CA PHE A 35 -18.34 -37.97 -9.09
C PHE A 35 -17.71 -39.20 -9.75
N ALA A 36 -18.50 -40.18 -10.26
CA ALA A 36 -17.96 -41.41 -10.80
C ALA A 36 -18.00 -41.52 -12.32
N ALA A 37 -18.34 -40.48 -13.07
CA ALA A 37 -18.52 -40.53 -14.52
C ALA A 37 -17.50 -39.78 -15.38
N ASP A 38 -16.48 -39.13 -14.81
CA ASP A 38 -15.51 -38.33 -15.55
C ASP A 38 -14.03 -38.81 -15.45
N ILE A 39 -13.79 -40.08 -15.28
CA ILE A 39 -12.43 -40.64 -15.33
C ILE A 39 -12.20 -41.49 -16.61
N ALA A 40 -12.71 -41.02 -17.74
CA ALA A 40 -12.37 -41.63 -19.03
C ALA A 40 -12.09 -40.51 -20.05
N GLY A 41 -10.86 -40.00 -20.10
CA GLY A 41 -10.47 -39.07 -21.17
C GLY A 41 -9.32 -38.12 -20.92
N ALA A 42 -8.55 -38.26 -19.84
CA ALA A 42 -7.33 -37.48 -19.68
C ALA A 42 -6.12 -38.23 -20.28
N GLN A 43 -6.09 -38.34 -21.60
CA GLN A 43 -4.83 -38.68 -22.29
C GLN A 43 -3.96 -37.42 -22.32
N GLY A 44 -2.85 -37.54 -21.66
CA GLY A 44 -1.63 -36.73 -21.60
C GLY A 44 -1.47 -35.55 -22.55
N GLN A 45 -1.82 -34.35 -22.12
CA GLN A 45 -1.09 -33.20 -22.61
C GLN A 45 0.29 -33.18 -21.92
N PRO A 46 1.37 -33.09 -22.70
CA PRO A 46 2.68 -32.86 -22.09
C PRO A 46 2.63 -31.60 -21.24
N PRO A 47 3.36 -31.52 -20.12
CA PRO A 47 3.39 -30.35 -19.29
C PRO A 47 3.75 -29.13 -20.14
N GLN A 48 2.85 -28.17 -20.23
CA GLN A 48 3.15 -26.89 -20.86
C GLN A 48 4.28 -26.26 -20.03
N PRO A 49 5.36 -25.78 -20.67
CA PRO A 49 6.35 -25.02 -19.94
C PRO A 49 5.65 -23.84 -19.29
N PRO A 50 6.03 -23.48 -18.04
CA PRO A 50 5.45 -22.33 -17.36
C PRO A 50 5.55 -21.12 -18.28
N PRO A 51 4.53 -20.23 -18.29
CA PRO A 51 4.58 -19.03 -19.10
C PRO A 51 5.84 -18.23 -18.74
N GLN A 52 6.77 -18.20 -19.66
CA GLN A 52 7.96 -17.35 -19.58
C GLN A 52 7.55 -15.91 -19.90
N GLY A 53 6.77 -15.35 -19.02
CA GLY A 53 6.46 -13.93 -18.94
C GLY A 53 7.11 -13.38 -17.68
N GLY A 54 8.43 -13.43 -17.60
CA GLY A 54 9.16 -12.58 -16.68
C GLY A 54 8.81 -11.11 -17.01
N PRO A 55 8.81 -10.20 -16.01
CA PRO A 55 8.68 -8.78 -16.29
C PRO A 55 9.70 -8.41 -17.36
N PRO A 56 9.34 -7.51 -18.32
CA PRO A 56 10.25 -7.10 -19.37
C PRO A 56 11.58 -6.71 -18.72
N PRO A 57 12.72 -7.04 -19.33
CA PRO A 57 14.02 -6.73 -18.76
C PRO A 57 14.08 -5.23 -18.51
N GLN A 58 13.97 -4.83 -17.25
CA GLN A 58 14.28 -3.47 -16.85
C GLN A 58 15.74 -3.27 -17.21
N HIS A 59 16.02 -2.29 -18.04
CA HIS A 59 17.39 -1.93 -18.39
C HIS A 59 18.09 -1.60 -17.06
N ARG A 60 18.95 -2.47 -16.59
CA ARG A 60 19.70 -2.32 -15.32
C ARG A 60 20.50 -1.01 -15.21
N GLY A 61 20.58 -0.24 -16.30
CA GLY A 61 21.19 1.08 -16.33
C GLY A 61 20.27 2.23 -15.91
N ASP A 62 18.96 2.02 -15.85
CA ASP A 62 17.98 3.09 -15.68
C ASP A 62 17.37 3.14 -14.26
N THR A 63 17.71 2.18 -13.40
CA THR A 63 17.20 2.06 -12.04
C THR A 63 18.28 2.32 -10.97
N TYR A 64 17.86 2.55 -9.76
CA TYR A 64 18.70 2.76 -8.60
C TYR A 64 18.68 1.50 -7.72
N PRO A 65 19.86 0.87 -7.46
CA PRO A 65 19.92 -0.28 -6.58
C PRO A 65 19.62 0.10 -5.12
N PRO A 66 19.17 -0.87 -4.29
CA PRO A 66 18.78 -0.65 -2.90
C PRO A 66 19.83 0.10 -2.08
N ASP A 67 21.09 -0.31 -2.18
CA ASP A 67 22.19 0.28 -1.41
C ASP A 67 22.42 1.77 -1.72
N GLU A 68 22.19 2.17 -2.96
CA GLU A 68 22.31 3.56 -3.36
C GLU A 68 21.16 4.40 -2.77
N ILE A 69 19.93 3.93 -2.87
CA ILE A 69 18.77 4.58 -2.28
C ILE A 69 18.89 4.70 -0.76
N ILE A 70 19.34 3.65 -0.08
CA ILE A 70 19.56 3.65 1.37
C ILE A 70 20.65 4.66 1.75
N ARG A 71 21.75 4.71 1.01
CA ARG A 71 22.83 5.69 1.25
C ARG A 71 22.35 7.13 1.10
N GLU A 72 21.64 7.43 0.01
CA GLU A 72 21.06 8.76 -0.24
C GLU A 72 20.04 9.13 0.85
N GLY A 73 19.21 8.19 1.26
CA GLY A 73 18.28 8.40 2.35
C GLY A 73 19.00 8.69 3.67
N HIS A 74 20.00 7.92 4.06
CA HIS A 74 20.78 8.18 5.27
C HIS A 74 21.45 9.57 5.25
N ARG A 75 22.04 9.94 4.13
CA ARG A 75 22.61 11.27 3.93
C ARG A 75 21.57 12.37 4.07
N PHE A 76 20.41 12.17 3.45
CA PHE A 76 19.32 13.14 3.44
C PHE A 76 18.68 13.31 4.81
N PHE A 77 18.34 12.24 5.51
CA PHE A 77 17.76 12.32 6.84
C PHE A 77 18.76 12.67 7.94
N GLY A 78 20.06 12.57 7.65
CA GLY A 78 21.13 12.90 8.60
C GLY A 78 21.35 11.86 9.68
N THR A 79 20.79 10.67 9.54
CA THR A 79 20.92 9.56 10.50
C THR A 79 21.05 8.24 9.77
N VAL A 80 21.96 7.37 10.24
CA VAL A 80 21.99 5.97 9.82
C VAL A 80 20.90 5.23 10.60
N SER A 81 19.85 4.80 9.91
CA SER A 81 18.69 4.18 10.53
C SER A 81 18.37 2.82 9.91
N ARG A 82 18.27 1.80 10.75
CA ARG A 82 17.78 0.49 10.33
C ARG A 82 16.32 0.58 9.82
N GLY A 83 15.50 1.45 10.42
CA GLY A 83 14.12 1.65 9.99
C GLY A 83 14.02 2.19 8.57
N LEU A 84 14.90 3.11 8.17
CA LEU A 84 14.95 3.60 6.80
C LEU A 84 15.33 2.47 5.83
N ALA A 85 16.37 1.70 6.14
CA ALA A 85 16.77 0.57 5.30
C ALA A 85 15.61 -0.44 5.10
N GLN A 86 14.95 -0.81 6.19
CA GLN A 86 13.81 -1.74 6.14
C GLN A 86 12.63 -1.21 5.32
N VAL A 87 12.31 0.07 5.42
CA VAL A 87 11.22 0.67 4.64
C VAL A 87 11.55 0.74 3.15
N VAL A 88 12.81 1.05 2.81
CA VAL A 88 13.30 1.06 1.43
C VAL A 88 13.30 -0.37 0.86
N GLU A 89 13.84 -1.35 1.58
CA GLU A 89 13.82 -2.76 1.19
C GLU A 89 12.38 -3.26 0.99
N LYS A 90 11.45 -2.87 1.86
CA LYS A 90 10.04 -3.21 1.71
C LYS A 90 9.43 -2.60 0.44
N ALA A 91 9.73 -1.35 0.12
CA ALA A 91 9.28 -0.72 -1.10
C ALA A 91 9.84 -1.43 -2.34
N ILE A 92 11.14 -1.71 -2.35
CA ILE A 92 11.82 -2.38 -3.47
C ILE A 92 11.32 -3.83 -3.65
N SER A 93 11.05 -4.54 -2.56
CA SER A 93 10.47 -5.90 -2.65
C SER A 93 9.07 -5.93 -3.28
N HIS A 94 8.33 -4.81 -3.23
CA HIS A 94 6.97 -4.70 -3.75
C HIS A 94 6.91 -4.18 -5.18
N TRP A 95 7.72 -3.17 -5.51
CA TRP A 95 7.67 -2.44 -6.78
C TRP A 95 8.94 -2.55 -7.61
N GLY A 96 9.96 -3.29 -7.15
CA GLY A 96 11.26 -3.38 -7.80
C GLY A 96 12.16 -2.18 -7.52
N GLU A 97 13.21 -2.02 -8.31
CA GLU A 97 14.12 -0.88 -8.20
C GLU A 97 13.48 0.39 -8.79
N PRO A 98 13.52 1.53 -8.07
CA PRO A 98 12.98 2.78 -8.58
C PRO A 98 13.85 3.32 -9.72
N ASN A 99 13.23 3.98 -10.70
CA ASN A 99 13.95 4.68 -11.77
C ASN A 99 14.09 6.19 -11.52
N GLY A 100 13.59 6.66 -10.38
CA GLY A 100 13.79 7.99 -9.87
C GLY A 100 13.56 8.07 -8.36
N TYR A 101 14.05 9.14 -7.74
CA TYR A 101 13.70 9.47 -6.36
C TYR A 101 13.64 10.98 -6.16
N ILE A 102 12.85 11.42 -5.20
CA ILE A 102 12.69 12.82 -4.84
C ILE A 102 13.20 13.00 -3.42
N LEU A 103 14.02 14.03 -3.21
CA LEU A 103 14.42 14.51 -1.89
C LEU A 103 13.88 15.92 -1.69
N GLY A 104 13.16 16.15 -0.60
CA GLY A 104 12.56 17.44 -0.36
C GLY A 104 12.00 17.60 1.04
N GLN A 105 11.37 18.73 1.25
CA GLN A 105 10.75 19.11 2.50
C GLN A 105 9.26 19.32 2.32
N GLU A 106 8.50 18.99 3.33
CA GLU A 106 7.05 19.08 3.33
C GLU A 106 6.60 19.82 4.58
N GLY A 107 5.84 20.88 4.40
CA GLY A 107 5.15 21.58 5.48
C GLY A 107 3.65 21.31 5.43
N SER A 108 3.03 21.17 6.58
CA SER A 108 1.58 21.10 6.70
C SER A 108 1.06 22.17 7.65
N GLY A 109 0.01 22.86 7.23
CA GLY A 109 -0.73 23.78 8.07
C GLY A 109 -2.13 23.25 8.30
N ALA A 110 -2.43 22.73 9.50
CA ALA A 110 -3.75 22.23 9.79
C ALA A 110 -4.11 22.30 11.26
N PHE A 111 -5.35 22.70 11.52
CA PHE A 111 -5.97 22.49 12.82
C PHE A 111 -6.83 21.20 12.89
N VAL A 112 -7.30 20.61 11.83
CA VAL A 112 -8.01 19.31 11.77
C VAL A 112 -7.97 18.71 10.37
N VAL A 113 -8.25 19.49 9.35
CA VAL A 113 -8.09 19.14 7.93
C VAL A 113 -7.28 20.27 7.34
N GLY A 114 -6.13 19.96 6.79
CA GLY A 114 -5.22 20.94 6.27
C GLY A 114 -4.72 20.62 4.89
N LEU A 115 -3.89 21.51 4.44
CA LEU A 115 -3.17 21.39 3.20
C LEU A 115 -1.70 21.10 3.51
N ARG A 116 -1.10 20.30 2.70
CA ARG A 116 0.30 19.96 2.71
C ARG A 116 0.92 20.52 1.45
N TYR A 117 2.06 21.14 1.64
CA TYR A 117 2.86 21.70 0.56
C TYR A 117 4.29 21.23 0.72
N GLY A 118 4.92 20.89 -0.37
CA GLY A 118 6.32 20.51 -0.35
C GLY A 118 7.03 20.94 -1.62
N ASP A 119 8.34 21.00 -1.50
CA ASP A 119 9.23 21.21 -2.63
C ASP A 119 10.46 20.33 -2.49
N GLY A 120 11.05 19.99 -3.62
CA GLY A 120 12.21 19.13 -3.66
C GLY A 120 12.81 19.01 -5.03
N LYS A 121 13.68 18.03 -5.16
CA LYS A 121 14.37 17.71 -6.39
C LYS A 121 14.15 16.25 -6.75
N LEU A 122 13.67 16.02 -7.94
CA LEU A 122 13.61 14.71 -8.59
C LEU A 122 14.96 14.42 -9.20
N TYR A 123 15.49 13.25 -8.89
CA TYR A 123 16.72 12.69 -9.46
C TYR A 123 16.35 11.51 -10.34
N THR A 124 16.89 11.48 -11.56
CA THR A 124 16.75 10.34 -12.47
C THR A 124 18.10 9.98 -13.06
N ARG A 125 18.31 8.70 -13.40
CA ARG A 125 19.60 8.28 -13.95
C ARG A 125 19.89 8.88 -15.32
N ASN A 126 18.89 8.90 -16.20
CA ASN A 126 19.09 9.14 -17.61
C ASN A 126 18.36 10.38 -18.15
N ALA A 127 17.45 10.96 -17.36
CA ALA A 127 16.62 12.09 -17.81
C ALA A 127 16.96 13.42 -17.12
N GLY A 128 18.04 13.43 -16.29
CA GLY A 128 18.48 14.59 -15.54
C GLY A 128 17.62 14.87 -14.31
N ASP A 129 17.94 15.97 -13.63
CA ASP A 129 17.31 16.35 -12.38
C ASP A 129 16.27 17.47 -12.63
N ARG A 130 15.19 17.44 -11.84
CA ARG A 130 14.10 18.44 -11.90
C ARG A 130 13.71 18.96 -10.54
N ARG A 131 13.50 20.26 -10.43
CA ARG A 131 12.79 20.81 -9.26
C ARG A 131 11.31 20.49 -9.38
N VAL A 132 10.72 20.03 -8.28
CA VAL A 132 9.32 19.63 -8.20
C VAL A 132 8.68 20.25 -6.98
N PHE A 133 7.40 20.58 -7.11
CA PHE A 133 6.56 21.05 -6.02
C PHE A 133 5.37 20.12 -5.92
N TRP A 134 4.87 19.88 -4.71
CA TRP A 134 3.66 19.07 -4.54
C TRP A 134 2.74 19.69 -3.51
N GLU A 135 1.49 19.38 -3.66
CA GLU A 135 0.42 19.79 -2.79
C GLU A 135 -0.64 18.72 -2.66
N GLY A 136 -1.37 18.70 -1.55
CA GLY A 136 -2.43 17.74 -1.32
C GLY A 136 -3.10 17.92 0.02
N PRO A 137 -4.15 17.14 0.32
CA PRO A 137 -4.77 17.16 1.62
C PRO A 137 -3.82 16.60 2.69
N SER A 138 -3.89 17.18 3.87
CA SER A 138 -3.24 16.70 5.08
C SER A 138 -4.30 16.37 6.12
N VAL A 139 -4.25 15.17 6.68
CA VAL A 139 -5.13 14.76 7.77
C VAL A 139 -4.26 14.46 8.98
N GLY A 140 -4.40 15.23 10.04
CA GLY A 140 -3.67 15.04 11.30
C GLY A 140 -3.09 16.33 11.85
N PHE A 141 -2.65 16.27 13.10
CA PHE A 141 -1.93 17.35 13.76
C PHE A 141 -0.43 17.15 13.54
N ASP A 142 0.14 17.83 12.57
CA ASP A 142 1.58 18.05 12.53
C ASP A 142 1.85 19.38 13.26
N THR A 143 2.20 19.29 14.52
CA THR A 143 2.58 20.44 15.37
C THR A 143 4.07 20.76 15.23
N GLY A 144 4.64 20.59 14.04
CA GLY A 144 6.03 20.97 13.78
C GLY A 144 6.08 22.10 12.76
N GLY A 145 6.36 23.31 13.19
CA GLY A 145 6.61 24.46 12.31
C GLY A 145 7.90 24.32 11.47
N GLU A 146 8.61 23.20 11.59
CA GLU A 146 9.76 22.86 10.76
C GLU A 146 9.34 21.78 9.77
N GLY A 147 9.59 22.05 8.47
CA GLY A 147 9.23 21.14 7.40
C GLY A 147 9.79 19.72 7.61
N ALA A 148 8.92 18.71 7.49
CA ALA A 148 9.33 17.32 7.57
C ALA A 148 10.15 16.95 6.32
N ARG A 149 11.30 16.30 6.52
CA ARG A 149 12.06 15.73 5.39
C ARG A 149 11.28 14.56 4.81
N THR A 150 11.14 14.57 3.50
CA THR A 150 10.42 13.55 2.75
C THR A 150 11.28 13.04 1.61
N MET A 151 11.50 11.73 1.56
CA MET A 151 12.07 11.03 0.43
C MET A 151 10.94 10.30 -0.29
N MET A 152 10.87 10.37 -1.63
CA MET A 152 9.87 9.63 -2.39
C MET A 152 10.55 8.77 -3.44
N LEU A 153 10.27 7.48 -3.47
CA LEU A 153 10.73 6.60 -4.54
C LEU A 153 9.76 6.69 -5.70
N VAL A 154 10.29 6.69 -6.92
CA VAL A 154 9.49 6.84 -8.15
C VAL A 154 9.77 5.65 -9.06
N TYR A 155 8.70 4.99 -9.49
CA TYR A 155 8.75 3.80 -10.33
C TYR A 155 8.02 4.04 -11.64
N ASN A 156 8.52 3.44 -12.70
CA ASN A 156 7.93 3.48 -14.03
C ASN A 156 7.77 4.91 -14.60
N LEU A 157 8.64 5.84 -14.20
CA LEU A 157 8.63 7.21 -14.72
C LEU A 157 9.17 7.22 -16.16
N PRO A 158 8.35 7.51 -17.19
CA PRO A 158 8.80 7.46 -18.58
C PRO A 158 9.60 8.70 -18.99
N SER A 159 9.36 9.82 -18.33
CA SER A 159 10.09 11.08 -18.53
C SER A 159 9.95 11.96 -17.30
N THR A 160 10.85 12.92 -17.10
CA THR A 160 10.80 13.83 -15.93
C THR A 160 9.52 14.66 -15.89
N ASP A 161 8.95 15.01 -17.05
CA ASP A 161 7.73 15.81 -17.11
C ASP A 161 6.46 15.00 -16.74
N ALA A 162 6.52 13.68 -16.87
CA ALA A 162 5.41 12.81 -16.48
C ALA A 162 5.13 12.81 -14.97
N ILE A 163 6.02 13.37 -14.15
CA ILE A 163 5.77 13.56 -12.71
C ILE A 163 4.67 14.60 -12.45
N TYR A 164 4.47 15.59 -13.34
CA TYR A 164 3.54 16.70 -13.12
C TYR A 164 2.09 16.30 -13.35
N GLN A 165 1.55 15.56 -12.40
CA GLN A 165 0.18 15.08 -12.40
C GLN A 165 -0.31 14.83 -10.97
N ARG A 166 -1.54 14.36 -10.82
CA ARG A 166 -2.13 13.99 -9.54
C ARG A 166 -2.01 12.49 -9.32
N PHE A 167 -1.38 12.11 -8.23
CA PHE A 167 -1.24 10.72 -7.77
C PHE A 167 -2.26 10.44 -6.69
N ALA A 168 -3.07 9.42 -6.85
CA ALA A 168 -4.03 8.97 -5.86
C ALA A 168 -3.45 7.90 -4.94
N GLY A 169 -3.86 7.90 -3.68
CA GLY A 169 -3.45 6.88 -2.71
C GLY A 169 -3.96 5.50 -3.08
N VAL A 170 -3.14 4.48 -2.82
CA VAL A 170 -3.50 3.07 -2.96
C VAL A 170 -3.91 2.54 -1.58
N ASP A 171 -5.13 2.03 -1.48
CA ASP A 171 -5.64 1.47 -0.23
C ASP A 171 -4.78 0.30 0.25
N GLY A 172 -4.58 0.21 1.57
CA GLY A 172 -3.78 -0.85 2.18
C GLY A 172 -2.27 -0.78 1.94
N SER A 173 -1.77 0.27 1.26
CA SER A 173 -0.34 0.44 0.97
C SER A 173 0.46 1.12 2.08
N ALA A 174 -0.20 1.57 3.15
CA ALA A 174 0.47 2.23 4.26
C ALA A 174 1.29 1.22 5.07
N TYR A 175 2.54 1.57 5.34
CA TYR A 175 3.47 0.74 6.09
C TYR A 175 4.31 1.60 7.02
N PHE A 176 4.56 1.11 8.24
CA PHE A 176 5.34 1.83 9.25
C PHE A 176 6.34 0.89 9.92
N ILE A 177 7.60 1.29 9.95
CA ILE A 177 8.66 0.54 10.60
C ILE A 177 9.80 1.45 11.04
N GLY A 178 10.30 1.23 12.27
CA GLY A 178 11.52 1.86 12.76
C GLY A 178 11.50 3.40 12.74
N GLY A 179 10.33 4.03 12.95
CA GLY A 179 10.18 5.49 12.92
C GLY A 179 10.00 6.10 11.53
N PHE A 180 9.87 5.27 10.50
CA PHE A 180 9.57 5.69 9.12
C PHE A 180 8.24 5.13 8.67
N GLY A 181 7.47 5.94 7.94
CA GLY A 181 6.25 5.54 7.29
C GLY A 181 6.36 5.68 5.78
N MET A 182 5.71 4.79 5.05
CA MET A 182 5.52 4.91 3.62
C MET A 182 4.08 4.66 3.23
N THR A 183 3.68 5.20 2.08
CA THR A 183 2.38 4.96 1.46
C THR A 183 2.59 4.99 -0.04
N ALA A 184 1.93 4.11 -0.80
CA ALA A 184 2.00 4.18 -2.25
C ALA A 184 0.89 5.07 -2.81
N LEU A 185 1.24 5.81 -3.86
CA LEU A 185 0.34 6.62 -4.67
C LEU A 185 0.56 6.23 -6.13
N THR A 186 -0.47 6.30 -6.94
CA THR A 186 -0.36 5.91 -8.36
C THR A 186 -1.07 6.88 -9.29
N ALA A 187 -0.52 7.02 -10.49
CA ALA A 187 -1.14 7.71 -11.62
C ALA A 187 -0.51 7.20 -12.93
N ASN A 188 -1.34 6.84 -13.93
CA ASN A 188 -0.87 6.47 -15.27
C ASN A 188 0.30 5.45 -15.27
N ASN A 189 0.19 4.38 -14.48
CA ASN A 189 1.22 3.35 -14.29
C ASN A 189 2.50 3.79 -13.56
N ILE A 190 2.63 5.05 -13.18
CA ILE A 190 3.71 5.53 -12.33
C ILE A 190 3.33 5.28 -10.88
N VAL A 191 4.24 4.71 -10.10
CA VAL A 191 4.07 4.53 -8.66
C VAL A 191 5.01 5.47 -7.92
N LEU A 192 4.48 6.18 -6.96
CA LEU A 192 5.19 7.10 -6.07
C LEU A 192 5.08 6.58 -4.64
N VAL A 193 6.20 6.43 -3.95
CA VAL A 193 6.24 5.93 -2.57
C VAL A 193 6.91 6.95 -1.66
N PRO A 194 6.15 7.90 -1.08
CA PRO A 194 6.65 8.80 -0.06
C PRO A 194 7.10 8.06 1.19
N ILE A 195 8.32 8.31 1.63
CA ILE A 195 8.93 7.85 2.88
C ILE A 195 9.18 9.07 3.75
N ARG A 196 8.65 9.05 4.97
CA ARG A 196 8.77 10.15 5.94
C ARG A 196 9.32 9.64 7.26
N SER A 197 10.13 10.47 7.90
CA SER A 197 10.55 10.26 9.29
C SER A 197 9.68 11.08 10.24
N GLY A 198 9.37 10.55 11.41
CA GLY A 198 8.71 11.32 12.47
C GLY A 198 7.94 10.48 13.48
N VAL A 199 7.89 10.96 14.70
CA VAL A 199 7.22 10.32 15.84
C VAL A 199 5.70 10.55 15.82
N GLY A 200 5.21 11.40 14.92
CA GLY A 200 3.80 11.79 14.83
C GLY A 200 3.01 11.10 13.70
N LEU A 201 3.59 10.12 13.04
CA LEU A 201 2.90 9.35 12.00
C LEU A 201 1.71 8.58 12.61
N ARG A 202 0.58 9.24 12.73
CA ARG A 202 -0.68 8.55 12.95
C ARG A 202 -0.96 7.74 11.69
N LEU A 203 -0.80 6.44 11.84
CA LEU A 203 -1.17 5.42 10.86
C LEU A 203 -2.58 5.72 10.34
N GLY A 204 -2.72 5.87 9.06
CA GLY A 204 -4.01 6.09 8.43
C GLY A 204 -4.21 7.49 7.89
N ALA A 205 -3.19 8.31 7.80
CA ALA A 205 -3.26 9.45 6.92
C ALA A 205 -3.49 8.91 5.51
N ASN A 206 -4.73 8.71 5.16
CA ASN A 206 -5.16 8.55 3.79
C ASN A 206 -4.69 9.79 3.06
N ILE A 207 -3.52 9.69 2.45
CA ILE A 207 -3.10 10.67 1.49
C ILE A 207 -4.05 10.46 0.33
N GLY A 208 -5.16 11.19 0.30
CA GLY A 208 -6.13 11.06 -0.76
C GLY A 208 -5.46 11.25 -2.12
N TYR A 209 -4.56 12.23 -2.22
CA TYR A 209 -3.75 12.45 -3.42
C TYR A 209 -2.56 13.39 -3.14
N LEU A 210 -1.58 13.39 -4.04
CA LEU A 210 -0.56 14.43 -4.20
C LEU A 210 -0.59 14.94 -5.65
N LYS A 211 -0.65 16.23 -5.83
CA LYS A 211 -0.56 16.89 -7.14
C LYS A 211 0.82 17.51 -7.27
N PHE A 212 1.54 17.13 -8.31
CA PHE A 212 2.86 17.67 -8.61
C PHE A 212 2.77 18.78 -9.65
N THR A 213 3.58 19.82 -9.45
CA THR A 213 3.63 20.99 -10.32
C THR A 213 5.07 21.45 -10.55
N PRO A 214 5.36 22.10 -11.70
CA PRO A 214 6.71 22.62 -11.99
C PRO A 214 7.02 23.93 -11.24
N ARG A 215 6.01 24.56 -10.65
CA ARG A 215 6.11 25.81 -9.89
C ARG A 215 5.28 25.69 -8.62
N ALA A 216 5.64 26.44 -7.59
CA ALA A 216 4.84 26.52 -6.38
C ALA A 216 3.44 27.07 -6.73
N THR A 217 2.41 26.36 -6.33
CA THR A 217 1.01 26.74 -6.47
C THR A 217 0.32 26.63 -5.11
N TRP A 218 -0.79 27.35 -4.95
CA TRP A 218 -1.57 27.35 -3.71
C TRP A 218 -2.98 26.77 -3.95
N ASN A 219 -3.17 26.06 -5.06
CA ASN A 219 -4.43 25.46 -5.43
C ASN A 219 -4.27 23.95 -5.59
N PRO A 220 -4.53 23.19 -4.54
CA PRO A 220 -4.40 21.72 -4.58
C PRO A 220 -5.51 21.04 -5.40
N PHE A 221 -6.55 21.75 -5.80
CA PHE A 221 -7.71 21.22 -6.53
C PHE A 221 -7.58 21.30 -8.05
#